data_e781608fe9afda3510575fe1c329807a
#
_entry.id   e781608fe9afda3510575fe1c329807a
#
_cell.length_a   1.000
_cell.length_b   1.000
_cell.length_c   1.000
_cell.angle_alpha   90.00
_cell.angle_beta   90.00
_cell.angle_gamma   90.00
#
_symmetry.space_group_name_H-M   'P 1'
#
loop_
_entity.id
_entity.type
_entity.pdbx_description
1 polymer ?
#
loop_
_entity_poly.entity_id
_entity_poly.type
_entity_poly.pdbx_seq_one_letter_code
_entity_poly.pdbx_strand_id
1 'polypeptide(L)'
;MQCSGASHATPGAPYFTEFVEGRRGEILDAALAVFATKGYECGTMREIAAELGVTEPALYRHYAGKEALFADLLGAAGDQVVLRASAVIDALDPARVRESLLGLISARRTHVPHDDSTKPVMQMLFTAAPRNGAFREVIRGHLAGPMLERLRAFIPRADAYYGIVRSPEETTASLRIFMSLLVGYVITGMMLDVPDDDEGVADAMVAIMGWDATAA
;
A
#
# COMPACT_ATOMS: atom_id res chain seq x y z
N MET A 1 -4.55 -16.38 23.28
CA MET A 1 -3.52 -16.41 22.23
C MET A 1 -2.21 -15.98 22.90
N GLN A 2 -1.24 -16.89 23.06
CA GLN A 2 -0.01 -16.61 23.79
C GLN A 2 0.94 -15.84 22.86
N CYS A 3 1.41 -14.67 23.28
CA CYS A 3 2.49 -13.94 22.63
C CYS A 3 3.81 -14.68 22.91
N SER A 4 4.15 -15.68 22.12
CA SER A 4 5.39 -16.43 22.21
C SER A 4 6.53 -15.59 21.64
N GLY A 5 7.62 -15.47 22.41
CA GLY A 5 8.78 -14.68 22.03
C GLY A 5 9.44 -15.22 20.77
N ALA A 6 9.36 -14.43 19.72
CA ALA A 6 10.13 -14.64 18.49
C ALA A 6 11.52 -14.03 18.65
N SER A 7 12.51 -14.73 18.14
CA SER A 7 13.92 -14.40 17.99
C SER A 7 14.15 -12.94 17.60
N HIS A 8 15.22 -12.32 18.13
CA HIS A 8 15.71 -11.02 17.72
C HIS A 8 15.90 -10.98 16.19
N ALA A 9 14.94 -10.41 15.49
CA ALA A 9 15.16 -9.98 14.12
C ALA A 9 16.09 -8.76 14.17
N THR A 10 17.13 -8.76 13.35
CA THR A 10 17.98 -7.59 13.10
C THR A 10 17.06 -6.40 12.80
N PRO A 11 17.29 -5.20 13.38
CA PRO A 11 16.52 -4.02 13.03
C PRO A 11 16.53 -3.88 11.51
N GLY A 12 15.37 -3.89 10.86
CA GLY A 12 15.27 -3.65 9.43
C GLY A 12 15.85 -2.28 9.10
N ALA A 13 16.27 -2.08 7.85
CA ALA A 13 16.68 -0.77 7.39
C ALA A 13 15.60 0.27 7.71
N PRO A 14 15.97 1.51 8.06
CA PRO A 14 14.99 2.56 8.37
C PRO A 14 14.09 2.80 7.15
N TYR A 15 12.78 2.82 7.37
CA TYR A 15 11.79 3.05 6.31
C TYR A 15 11.23 4.47 6.36
N PHE A 16 10.75 4.88 7.54
CA PHE A 16 10.08 6.17 7.69
C PHE A 16 11.04 7.35 7.72
N THR A 17 12.23 7.22 8.29
CA THR A 17 13.23 8.29 8.33
C THR A 17 13.74 8.70 6.96
N GLU A 18 13.49 7.92 5.91
CA GLU A 18 13.81 8.32 4.53
C GLU A 18 12.89 9.45 4.02
N PHE A 19 11.67 9.61 4.56
CA PHE A 19 10.68 10.57 4.06
C PHE A 19 9.87 11.28 5.15
N VAL A 20 10.02 10.90 6.41
CA VAL A 20 9.42 11.56 7.57
C VAL A 20 10.52 12.19 8.42
N GLU A 21 10.58 13.52 8.42
CA GLU A 21 11.65 14.24 9.10
C GLU A 21 11.57 14.15 10.64
N GLY A 22 12.72 14.17 11.25
CA GLY A 22 12.92 14.34 12.71
C GLY A 22 12.42 13.17 13.53
N ARG A 23 12.10 13.47 14.79
CA ARG A 23 11.75 12.46 15.80
C ARG A 23 10.55 11.58 15.45
N ARG A 24 9.61 12.10 14.65
CA ARG A 24 8.44 11.33 14.20
C ARG A 24 8.88 10.14 13.35
N GLY A 25 9.78 10.33 12.39
CA GLY A 25 10.29 9.23 11.54
C GLY A 25 10.97 8.14 12.36
N GLU A 26 11.83 8.52 13.31
CA GLU A 26 12.51 7.58 14.21
C GLU A 26 11.52 6.76 15.07
N ILE A 27 10.45 7.40 15.57
CA ILE A 27 9.42 6.70 16.34
C ILE A 27 8.65 5.72 15.47
N LEU A 28 8.33 6.10 14.25
CA LEU A 28 7.61 5.23 13.31
C LEU A 28 8.46 4.04 12.89
N ASP A 29 9.77 4.19 12.69
CA ASP A 29 10.69 3.09 12.39
C ASP A 29 10.80 2.11 13.58
N ALA A 30 10.95 2.61 14.81
CA ALA A 30 10.95 1.78 16.00
C ALA A 30 9.61 1.02 16.19
N ALA A 31 8.49 1.70 15.92
CA ALA A 31 7.16 1.08 15.97
C ALA A 31 7.01 -0.01 14.89
N LEU A 32 7.51 0.25 13.67
CA LEU A 32 7.52 -0.71 12.58
C LEU A 32 8.29 -1.98 12.97
N ALA A 33 9.50 -1.84 13.51
CA ALA A 33 10.33 -2.97 13.95
C ALA A 33 9.60 -3.85 14.98
N VAL A 34 8.97 -3.25 15.98
CA VAL A 34 8.23 -3.97 17.01
C VAL A 34 6.97 -4.63 16.46
N PHE A 35 6.17 -3.92 15.66
CA PHE A 35 4.92 -4.45 15.13
C PHE A 35 5.14 -5.49 14.04
N ALA A 36 6.18 -5.36 13.23
CA ALA A 36 6.55 -6.36 12.23
C ALA A 36 6.91 -7.71 12.87
N THR A 37 7.62 -7.67 14.00
CA THR A 37 8.09 -8.88 14.68
C THR A 37 7.00 -9.52 15.55
N LYS A 38 6.21 -8.72 16.29
CA LYS A 38 5.27 -9.19 17.31
C LYS A 38 3.80 -9.07 16.92
N GLY A 39 3.53 -8.37 15.84
CA GLY A 39 2.18 -7.94 15.48
C GLY A 39 1.66 -6.77 16.32
N TYR A 40 0.61 -6.12 15.85
CA TYR A 40 -0.01 -4.99 16.55
C TYR A 40 -0.48 -5.38 17.97
N GLU A 41 -1.12 -6.54 18.14
CA GLU A 41 -1.72 -6.91 19.42
C GLU A 41 -0.66 -7.08 20.53
N CYS A 42 0.46 -7.72 20.23
CA CYS A 42 1.50 -8.08 21.19
C CYS A 42 2.56 -7.00 21.38
N GLY A 43 2.77 -6.12 20.41
CA GLY A 43 3.71 -5.00 20.54
C GLY A 43 3.23 -3.97 21.55
N THR A 44 4.15 -3.43 22.36
CA THR A 44 3.85 -2.49 23.45
C THR A 44 4.61 -1.18 23.31
N MET A 45 4.05 -0.08 23.86
CA MET A 45 4.71 1.23 23.90
C MET A 45 6.08 1.16 24.60
N ARG A 46 6.21 0.32 25.63
CA ARG A 46 7.48 0.11 26.35
C ARG A 46 8.55 -0.50 25.45
N GLU A 47 8.19 -1.48 24.61
CA GLU A 47 9.14 -2.10 23.67
C GLU A 47 9.56 -1.14 22.58
N ILE A 48 8.62 -0.34 22.06
CA ILE A 48 8.92 0.72 21.09
C ILE A 48 9.85 1.78 21.70
N ALA A 49 9.61 2.19 22.94
CA ALA A 49 10.49 3.11 23.63
C ALA A 49 11.89 2.52 23.83
N ALA A 50 11.99 1.23 24.17
CA ALA A 50 13.26 0.52 24.31
C ALA A 50 14.01 0.42 22.95
N GLU A 51 13.32 0.11 21.87
CA GLU A 51 13.88 0.08 20.51
C GLU A 51 14.45 1.44 20.10
N LEU A 52 13.74 2.52 20.45
CA LEU A 52 14.15 3.90 20.20
C LEU A 52 15.23 4.42 21.16
N GLY A 53 15.57 3.66 22.22
CA GLY A 53 16.53 4.08 23.25
C GLY A 53 16.03 5.18 24.17
N VAL A 54 14.71 5.28 24.41
CA VAL A 54 14.11 6.30 25.30
C VAL A 54 13.25 5.66 26.39
N THR A 55 12.77 6.51 27.31
CA THR A 55 11.81 6.09 28.33
C THR A 55 10.39 6.06 27.76
N GLU A 56 9.56 5.15 28.24
CA GLU A 56 8.15 5.06 27.85
C GLU A 56 7.36 6.39 28.04
N PRO A 57 7.53 7.15 29.16
CA PRO A 57 6.93 8.48 29.31
C PRO A 57 7.38 9.50 28.24
N ALA A 58 8.60 9.35 27.69
CA ALA A 58 9.03 10.21 26.60
C ALA A 58 8.25 9.95 25.32
N LEU A 59 7.90 8.70 25.04
CA LEU A 59 7.08 8.33 23.88
C LEU A 59 5.63 8.81 24.03
N TYR A 60 5.07 8.79 25.24
CA TYR A 60 3.72 9.30 25.49
C TYR A 60 3.59 10.83 25.32
N ARG A 61 4.68 11.59 25.25
CA ARG A 61 4.63 13.01 24.86
C ARG A 61 4.35 13.22 23.37
N HIS A 62 4.61 12.21 22.55
CA HIS A 62 4.39 12.26 21.11
C HIS A 62 3.05 11.62 20.71
N TYR A 63 2.67 10.53 21.38
CA TYR A 63 1.46 9.77 21.05
C TYR A 63 0.65 9.44 22.29
N ALA A 64 -0.65 9.64 22.24
CA ALA A 64 -1.56 9.34 23.35
C ALA A 64 -1.60 7.85 23.72
N GLY A 65 -1.13 6.97 22.83
CA GLY A 65 -1.07 5.52 23.05
C GLY A 65 -0.74 4.75 21.77
N LYS A 66 -0.72 3.43 21.89
CA LYS A 66 -0.37 2.49 20.84
C LYS A 66 -1.28 2.65 19.60
N GLU A 67 -2.58 2.87 19.79
CA GLU A 67 -3.53 3.03 18.70
C GLU A 67 -3.23 4.29 17.87
N ALA A 68 -2.96 5.42 18.53
CA ALA A 68 -2.63 6.68 17.86
C ALA A 68 -1.30 6.56 17.08
N LEU A 69 -0.29 5.93 17.67
CA LEU A 69 0.98 5.67 17.01
C LEU A 69 0.80 4.75 15.79
N PHE A 70 0.03 3.69 15.93
CA PHE A 70 -0.19 2.75 14.83
C PHE A 70 -1.03 3.36 13.71
N ALA A 71 -2.02 4.20 14.02
CA ALA A 71 -2.79 4.95 13.03
C ALA A 71 -1.89 5.91 12.24
N ASP A 72 -0.96 6.60 12.90
CA ASP A 72 0.01 7.49 12.26
C ASP A 72 0.98 6.70 11.36
N LEU A 73 1.45 5.54 11.81
CA LEU A 73 2.27 4.63 11.02
C LEU A 73 1.55 4.18 9.74
N LEU A 74 0.30 3.74 9.84
CA LEU A 74 -0.50 3.33 8.69
C LEU A 74 -0.77 4.50 7.74
N GLY A 75 -1.04 5.70 8.27
CA GLY A 75 -1.24 6.91 7.48
C GLY A 75 0.01 7.29 6.69
N ALA A 76 1.14 7.40 7.37
CA ALA A 76 2.43 7.74 6.74
C ALA A 76 2.85 6.72 5.67
N ALA A 77 2.62 5.42 5.94
CA ALA A 77 2.88 4.36 4.97
C ALA A 77 1.96 4.48 3.74
N GLY A 78 0.66 4.73 3.96
CA GLY A 78 -0.32 4.93 2.89
C GLY A 78 0.03 6.14 2.01
N ASP A 79 0.34 7.28 2.63
CA ASP A 79 0.74 8.50 1.94
C ASP A 79 1.98 8.27 1.05
N GLN A 80 2.97 7.52 1.56
CA GLN A 80 4.17 7.20 0.80
C GLN A 80 3.89 6.29 -0.40
N VAL A 81 3.03 5.29 -0.23
CA VAL A 81 2.59 4.43 -1.35
C VAL A 81 1.87 5.26 -2.41
N VAL A 82 0.95 6.14 -2.01
CA VAL A 82 0.22 7.04 -2.92
C VAL A 82 1.18 7.99 -3.64
N LEU A 83 2.12 8.60 -2.92
CA LEU A 83 3.09 9.51 -3.52
C LEU A 83 3.90 8.83 -4.62
N ARG A 84 4.42 7.63 -4.34
CA ARG A 84 5.21 6.84 -5.31
C ARG A 84 4.38 6.38 -6.50
N ALA A 85 3.16 5.90 -6.26
CA ALA A 85 2.26 5.44 -7.32
C ALA A 85 1.65 6.57 -8.15
N SER A 86 1.51 7.76 -7.57
CA SER A 86 0.85 8.90 -8.23
C SER A 86 1.47 9.25 -9.57
N ALA A 87 2.78 9.38 -9.62
CA ALA A 87 3.49 9.76 -10.86
C ALA A 87 3.25 8.74 -11.97
N VAL A 88 3.21 7.44 -11.62
CA VAL A 88 2.97 6.35 -12.58
C VAL A 88 1.52 6.36 -13.05
N ILE A 89 0.56 6.54 -12.13
CA ILE A 89 -0.87 6.58 -12.48
C ILE A 89 -1.20 7.81 -13.31
N ASP A 90 -0.64 8.97 -12.97
CA ASP A 90 -0.86 10.21 -13.70
C ASP A 90 -0.23 10.18 -15.10
N ALA A 91 0.81 9.38 -15.30
CA ALA A 91 1.47 9.15 -16.58
C ALA A 91 0.80 8.07 -17.45
N LEU A 92 -0.31 7.43 -16.99
CA LEU A 92 -1.02 6.44 -17.79
C LEU A 92 -1.54 7.07 -19.10
N ASP A 93 -1.13 6.49 -20.24
CA ASP A 93 -1.48 6.94 -21.58
C ASP A 93 -2.52 6.00 -22.19
N PRO A 94 -3.74 6.50 -22.48
CA PRO A 94 -4.77 5.71 -23.16
C PRO A 94 -4.32 5.11 -24.50
N ALA A 95 -3.49 5.81 -25.26
CA ALA A 95 -3.00 5.33 -26.57
C ALA A 95 -1.99 4.16 -26.43
N ARG A 96 -1.43 3.98 -25.23
CA ARG A 96 -0.44 2.96 -24.90
C ARG A 96 -0.82 2.26 -23.60
N VAL A 97 -2.10 1.89 -23.49
CA VAL A 97 -2.67 1.39 -22.24
C VAL A 97 -1.96 0.13 -21.73
N ARG A 98 -1.59 -0.80 -22.63
CA ARG A 98 -0.87 -2.01 -22.23
C ARG A 98 0.47 -1.71 -21.59
N GLU A 99 1.29 -0.89 -22.23
CA GLU A 99 2.60 -0.48 -21.70
C GLU A 99 2.46 0.34 -20.41
N SER A 100 1.44 1.19 -20.37
CA SER A 100 1.11 1.98 -19.18
C SER A 100 0.74 1.09 -18.00
N LEU A 101 -0.10 0.08 -18.20
CA LEU A 101 -0.48 -0.89 -17.18
C LEU A 101 0.70 -1.77 -16.76
N LEU A 102 1.49 -2.23 -17.73
CA LEU A 102 2.72 -2.97 -17.43
C LEU A 102 3.67 -2.13 -16.58
N GLY A 103 3.84 -0.84 -16.90
CA GLY A 103 4.62 0.10 -16.11
C GLY A 103 4.07 0.27 -14.69
N LEU A 104 2.74 0.38 -14.53
CA LEU A 104 2.08 0.49 -13.22
C LEU A 104 2.28 -0.79 -12.38
N ILE A 105 2.09 -1.95 -12.99
CA ILE A 105 2.26 -3.25 -12.33
C ILE A 105 3.72 -3.47 -11.93
N SER A 106 4.65 -3.20 -12.84
CA SER A 106 6.09 -3.36 -12.59
C SER A 106 6.66 -2.32 -11.62
N ALA A 107 6.03 -1.14 -11.51
CA ALA A 107 6.44 -0.09 -10.58
C ALA A 107 6.42 -0.55 -9.11
N ARG A 108 5.62 -1.57 -8.76
CA ARG A 108 5.65 -2.19 -7.43
C ARG A 108 7.05 -2.71 -7.07
N ARG A 109 7.85 -3.18 -8.05
CA ARG A 109 9.21 -3.70 -7.83
C ARG A 109 10.24 -2.58 -7.63
N THR A 110 10.00 -1.42 -8.21
CA THR A 110 10.91 -0.27 -8.12
C THR A 110 10.53 0.71 -7.03
N HIS A 111 9.23 0.79 -6.71
CA HIS A 111 8.70 1.77 -5.76
C HIS A 111 8.26 1.17 -4.42
N VAL A 112 8.11 -0.15 -4.38
CA VAL A 112 8.04 -0.94 -3.15
C VAL A 112 9.34 -1.75 -3.12
N PRO A 113 10.41 -1.28 -2.47
CA PRO A 113 11.64 -2.03 -2.38
C PRO A 113 11.34 -3.45 -1.91
N HIS A 114 11.89 -4.45 -2.61
CA HIS A 114 11.80 -5.84 -2.18
C HIS A 114 12.75 -6.12 -1.00
N ASP A 115 13.23 -5.05 -0.35
CA ASP A 115 13.95 -5.21 0.89
C ASP A 115 12.98 -5.60 2.02
N ASP A 116 13.54 -6.21 3.03
CA ASP A 116 12.78 -6.70 4.20
C ASP A 116 12.02 -5.59 4.96
N SER A 117 12.22 -4.30 4.64
CA SER A 117 11.59 -3.17 5.34
C SER A 117 10.17 -2.87 4.87
N THR A 118 9.87 -3.05 3.57
CA THR A 118 8.58 -2.68 2.97
C THR A 118 7.53 -3.78 3.11
N LYS A 119 7.93 -5.04 3.05
CA LYS A 119 7.01 -6.19 3.19
C LYS A 119 6.20 -6.14 4.50
N PRO A 120 6.80 -5.88 5.69
CA PRO A 120 6.06 -5.71 6.93
C PRO A 120 5.04 -4.55 6.90
N VAL A 121 5.40 -3.43 6.28
CA VAL A 121 4.50 -2.26 6.15
C VAL A 121 3.26 -2.64 5.37
N MET A 122 3.44 -3.26 4.20
CA MET A 122 2.33 -3.69 3.35
C MET A 122 1.47 -4.75 4.03
N GLN A 123 2.08 -5.73 4.71
CA GLN A 123 1.34 -6.72 5.49
C GLN A 123 0.48 -6.05 6.57
N MET A 124 1.01 -5.05 7.28
CA MET A 124 0.24 -4.30 8.27
C MET A 124 -0.92 -3.52 7.66
N LEU A 125 -0.73 -2.83 6.52
CA LEU A 125 -1.80 -2.13 5.82
C LEU A 125 -2.97 -3.07 5.48
N PHE A 126 -2.69 -4.26 4.96
CA PHE A 126 -3.74 -5.21 4.56
C PHE A 126 -4.36 -6.00 5.71
N THR A 127 -3.64 -6.21 6.81
CA THR A 127 -4.13 -7.03 7.94
C THR A 127 -4.80 -6.21 9.04
N ALA A 128 -4.52 -4.92 9.16
CA ALA A 128 -5.06 -4.06 10.21
C ALA A 128 -6.50 -3.63 9.94
N ALA A 129 -6.86 -3.30 8.71
CA ALA A 129 -8.18 -2.77 8.33
C ALA A 129 -9.36 -3.68 8.71
N PRO A 130 -9.30 -5.02 8.54
CA PRO A 130 -10.42 -5.89 8.92
C PRO A 130 -10.68 -5.94 10.42
N ARG A 131 -9.70 -5.63 11.26
CA ARG A 131 -9.73 -5.82 12.71
C ARG A 131 -10.20 -4.59 13.48
N ASN A 132 -9.98 -3.39 12.93
CA ASN A 132 -10.30 -2.14 13.60
C ASN A 132 -10.89 -1.12 12.61
N GLY A 133 -12.08 -0.59 12.94
CA GLY A 133 -12.76 0.39 12.10
C GLY A 133 -11.98 1.70 11.94
N ALA A 134 -11.31 2.17 12.98
CA ALA A 134 -10.48 3.37 12.91
C ALA A 134 -9.31 3.18 11.94
N PHE A 135 -8.63 2.04 11.97
CA PHE A 135 -7.55 1.73 11.03
C PHE A 135 -8.05 1.62 9.59
N ARG A 136 -9.27 1.09 9.39
CA ARG A 136 -9.91 1.07 8.07
C ARG A 136 -10.12 2.47 7.51
N GLU A 137 -10.55 3.42 8.35
CA GLU A 137 -10.72 4.82 7.93
C GLU A 137 -9.37 5.46 7.57
N VAL A 138 -8.31 5.21 8.33
CA VAL A 138 -6.95 5.69 8.01
C VAL A 138 -6.51 5.15 6.64
N ILE A 139 -6.60 3.84 6.43
CA ILE A 139 -6.21 3.22 5.15
C ILE A 139 -7.08 3.74 4.00
N ARG A 140 -8.37 3.95 4.23
CA ARG A 140 -9.26 4.53 3.22
C ARG A 140 -8.86 5.96 2.87
N GLY A 141 -8.54 6.79 3.86
CA GLY A 141 -8.16 8.20 3.65
C GLY A 141 -6.79 8.37 3.02
N HIS A 142 -5.80 7.61 3.46
CA HIS A 142 -4.40 7.77 3.08
C HIS A 142 -3.93 6.87 1.93
N LEU A 143 -4.66 5.83 1.59
CA LEU A 143 -4.26 4.89 0.53
C LEU A 143 -5.37 4.69 -0.51
N ALA A 144 -6.48 4.07 -0.10
CA ALA A 144 -7.47 3.59 -1.06
C ALA A 144 -8.21 4.73 -1.78
N GLY A 145 -8.64 5.77 -1.05
CA GLY A 145 -9.35 6.92 -1.62
C GLY A 145 -8.54 7.66 -2.67
N PRO A 146 -7.34 8.16 -2.36
CA PRO A 146 -6.49 8.85 -3.32
C PRO A 146 -6.16 8.02 -4.57
N MET A 147 -5.91 6.72 -4.41
CA MET A 147 -5.66 5.80 -5.52
C MET A 147 -6.90 5.64 -6.41
N LEU A 148 -8.06 5.43 -5.80
CA LEU A 148 -9.33 5.28 -6.52
C LEU A 148 -9.70 6.54 -7.30
N GLU A 149 -9.51 7.73 -6.75
CA GLU A 149 -9.81 8.99 -7.46
C GLU A 149 -8.94 9.17 -8.70
N ARG A 150 -7.65 8.85 -8.63
CA ARG A 150 -6.74 8.93 -9.78
C ARG A 150 -7.13 7.94 -10.89
N LEU A 151 -7.40 6.69 -10.52
CA LEU A 151 -7.81 5.66 -11.47
C LEU A 151 -9.21 5.93 -12.05
N ARG A 152 -10.12 6.52 -11.25
CA ARG A 152 -11.42 6.98 -11.73
C ARG A 152 -11.29 8.02 -12.84
N ALA A 153 -10.29 8.89 -12.79
CA ALA A 153 -10.02 9.87 -13.83
C ALA A 153 -9.43 9.23 -15.11
N PHE A 154 -8.73 8.12 -15.00
CA PHE A 154 -8.10 7.43 -16.13
C PHE A 154 -9.09 6.62 -16.97
N ILE A 155 -10.00 5.85 -16.35
CA ILE A 155 -10.91 4.92 -17.05
C ILE A 155 -11.72 5.61 -18.18
N PRO A 156 -12.41 6.74 -17.94
CA PRO A 156 -13.15 7.40 -19.02
C PRO A 156 -12.27 7.91 -20.17
N ARG A 157 -11.02 8.27 -19.89
CA ARG A 157 -10.06 8.69 -20.93
C ARG A 157 -9.66 7.52 -21.81
N ALA A 158 -9.41 6.35 -21.22
CA ALA A 158 -9.10 5.14 -21.94
C ALA A 158 -10.32 4.67 -22.74
N ASP A 159 -11.51 4.64 -22.14
CA ASP A 159 -12.75 4.27 -22.82
C ASP A 159 -13.02 5.16 -24.04
N ALA A 160 -12.85 6.47 -23.90
CA ALA A 160 -13.04 7.41 -25.02
C ALA A 160 -12.04 7.15 -26.17
N TYR A 161 -10.80 6.78 -25.84
CA TYR A 161 -9.79 6.44 -26.85
C TYR A 161 -10.15 5.17 -27.66
N TYR A 162 -10.70 4.16 -26.96
CA TYR A 162 -11.12 2.89 -27.58
C TYR A 162 -12.57 2.88 -28.05
N GLY A 163 -13.27 4.03 -28.03
CA GLY A 163 -14.66 4.14 -28.46
C GLY A 163 -15.68 3.43 -27.59
N ILE A 164 -15.33 3.17 -26.32
CA ILE A 164 -16.19 2.48 -25.36
C ILE A 164 -17.07 3.51 -24.65
N VAL A 165 -18.37 3.21 -24.59
CA VAL A 165 -19.34 4.01 -23.84
C VAL A 165 -19.83 3.21 -22.65
N ARG A 166 -19.55 3.69 -21.44
CA ARG A 166 -20.00 3.07 -20.17
C ARG A 166 -20.95 4.02 -19.46
N SER A 167 -21.98 3.46 -18.85
CA SER A 167 -22.79 4.17 -17.86
C SER A 167 -21.97 4.47 -16.59
N PRO A 168 -22.39 5.38 -15.72
CA PRO A 168 -21.74 5.63 -14.42
C PRO A 168 -21.64 4.38 -13.54
N GLU A 169 -22.61 3.47 -13.63
CA GLU A 169 -22.64 2.21 -12.90
C GLU A 169 -21.59 1.23 -13.44
N GLU A 170 -21.51 1.09 -14.75
CA GLU A 170 -20.48 0.27 -15.43
C GLU A 170 -19.09 0.81 -15.19
N THR A 171 -18.88 2.13 -15.21
CA THR A 171 -17.59 2.76 -14.87
C THR A 171 -17.19 2.43 -13.43
N THR A 172 -18.14 2.47 -12.50
CA THR A 172 -17.88 2.11 -11.09
C THR A 172 -17.55 0.62 -10.92
N ALA A 173 -18.26 -0.25 -11.65
CA ALA A 173 -17.97 -1.69 -11.66
C ALA A 173 -16.58 -1.98 -12.25
N SER A 174 -16.25 -1.35 -13.38
CA SER A 174 -14.96 -1.45 -14.05
C SER A 174 -13.81 -1.02 -13.12
N LEU A 175 -13.97 0.10 -12.42
CA LEU A 175 -12.99 0.55 -11.43
C LEU A 175 -12.77 -0.48 -10.30
N ARG A 176 -13.84 -1.10 -9.82
CA ARG A 176 -13.74 -2.16 -8.80
C ARG A 176 -13.01 -3.39 -9.32
N ILE A 177 -13.31 -3.82 -10.53
CA ILE A 177 -12.62 -4.96 -11.18
C ILE A 177 -11.14 -4.63 -11.35
N PHE A 178 -10.83 -3.46 -11.89
CA PHE A 178 -9.47 -2.99 -12.10
C PHE A 178 -8.66 -3.00 -10.79
N MET A 179 -9.22 -2.41 -9.73
CA MET A 179 -8.59 -2.39 -8.40
C MET A 179 -8.44 -3.79 -7.81
N SER A 180 -9.43 -4.66 -7.99
CA SER A 180 -9.36 -6.03 -7.47
C SER A 180 -8.26 -6.84 -8.14
N LEU A 181 -8.07 -6.68 -9.45
CA LEU A 181 -6.98 -7.33 -10.18
C LEU A 181 -5.62 -6.80 -9.73
N LEU A 182 -5.46 -5.47 -9.68
CA LEU A 182 -4.19 -4.84 -9.28
C LEU A 182 -3.80 -5.19 -7.84
N VAL A 183 -4.72 -4.99 -6.90
CA VAL A 183 -4.47 -5.26 -5.47
C VAL A 183 -4.30 -6.76 -5.22
N GLY A 184 -5.15 -7.59 -5.84
CA GLY A 184 -5.06 -9.05 -5.73
C GLY A 184 -3.71 -9.58 -6.23
N TYR A 185 -3.23 -9.07 -7.36
CA TYR A 185 -1.92 -9.44 -7.90
C TYR A 185 -0.77 -9.05 -6.97
N VAL A 186 -0.80 -7.82 -6.42
CA VAL A 186 0.21 -7.38 -5.45
C VAL A 186 0.19 -8.25 -4.19
N ILE A 187 -1.00 -8.54 -3.65
CA ILE A 187 -1.14 -9.35 -2.42
C ILE A 187 -0.67 -10.78 -2.66
N THR A 188 -1.07 -11.42 -3.76
CA THR A 188 -0.68 -12.81 -4.03
C THR A 188 0.82 -12.95 -4.23
N GLY A 189 1.46 -12.02 -4.95
CA GLY A 189 2.91 -12.01 -5.10
C GLY A 189 3.64 -11.80 -3.77
N MET A 190 3.17 -10.86 -2.93
CA MET A 190 3.83 -10.52 -1.66
C MET A 190 3.60 -11.51 -0.54
N MET A 191 2.38 -12.08 -0.43
CA MET A 191 1.99 -12.90 0.73
C MET A 191 2.04 -14.40 0.46
N LEU A 192 1.91 -14.80 -0.81
CA LEU A 192 1.82 -16.22 -1.20
C LEU A 192 2.99 -16.67 -2.07
N ASP A 193 3.97 -15.77 -2.30
CA ASP A 193 5.13 -16.01 -3.18
C ASP A 193 4.73 -16.59 -4.56
N VAL A 194 3.55 -16.17 -5.07
CA VAL A 194 3.11 -16.55 -6.41
C VAL A 194 4.05 -15.86 -7.41
N PRO A 195 4.61 -16.61 -8.39
CA PRO A 195 5.50 -16.05 -9.38
C PRO A 195 4.88 -14.87 -10.14
N ASP A 196 5.68 -13.86 -10.41
CA ASP A 196 5.26 -12.68 -11.14
C ASP A 196 4.99 -12.99 -12.61
N ASP A 197 3.87 -12.53 -13.11
CA ASP A 197 3.47 -12.51 -14.52
C ASP A 197 2.91 -11.14 -14.87
N ASP A 198 3.76 -10.13 -14.87
CA ASP A 198 3.35 -8.74 -15.09
C ASP A 198 2.75 -8.55 -16.49
N GLU A 199 3.29 -9.22 -17.51
CA GLU A 199 2.80 -9.13 -18.88
C GLU A 199 1.42 -9.78 -19.03
N GLY A 200 1.26 -11.01 -18.54
CA GLY A 200 -0.03 -11.71 -18.59
C GLY A 200 -1.11 -10.98 -17.80
N VAL A 201 -0.78 -10.37 -16.68
CA VAL A 201 -1.74 -9.57 -15.91
C VAL A 201 -2.09 -8.27 -16.64
N ALA A 202 -1.14 -7.58 -17.26
CA ALA A 202 -1.41 -6.39 -18.06
C ALA A 202 -2.33 -6.73 -19.26
N ASP A 203 -2.06 -7.83 -19.95
CA ASP A 203 -2.88 -8.32 -21.07
C ASP A 203 -4.30 -8.67 -20.61
N ALA A 204 -4.43 -9.38 -19.49
CA ALA A 204 -5.73 -9.70 -18.91
C ALA A 204 -6.52 -8.46 -18.51
N MET A 205 -5.86 -7.44 -17.94
CA MET A 205 -6.52 -6.17 -17.59
C MET A 205 -7.01 -5.43 -18.83
N VAL A 206 -6.19 -5.35 -19.90
CA VAL A 206 -6.59 -4.74 -21.19
C VAL A 206 -7.81 -5.45 -21.76
N ALA A 207 -7.78 -6.78 -21.84
CA ALA A 207 -8.88 -7.59 -22.38
C ALA A 207 -10.18 -7.45 -21.56
N ILE A 208 -10.10 -7.53 -20.23
CA ILE A 208 -11.26 -7.40 -19.34
C ILE A 208 -11.89 -6.00 -19.45
N MET A 209 -11.07 -4.98 -19.62
CA MET A 209 -11.53 -3.61 -19.77
C MET A 209 -12.01 -3.29 -21.21
N GLY A 210 -11.75 -4.17 -22.17
CA GLY A 210 -12.08 -3.98 -23.58
C GLY A 210 -11.18 -2.96 -24.28
N TRP A 211 -9.99 -2.73 -23.78
CA TRP A 211 -9.00 -1.79 -24.32
C TRP A 211 -8.02 -2.45 -25.30
N ASP A 212 -8.41 -3.52 -25.94
CA ASP A 212 -7.64 -4.18 -26.98
C ASP A 212 -7.93 -3.56 -28.35
N ALA A 213 -6.90 -3.19 -29.06
CA ALA A 213 -6.96 -2.47 -30.35
C ALA A 213 -7.61 -3.27 -31.51
N THR A 214 -8.21 -4.41 -31.26
CA THR A 214 -8.87 -5.26 -32.25
C THR A 214 -10.34 -4.92 -32.48
N ALA A 215 -10.87 -3.87 -31.88
CA ALA A 215 -12.27 -3.48 -31.92
C ALA A 215 -12.54 -2.21 -32.80
N ALA A 216 -11.63 -1.85 -33.71
CA ALA A 216 -11.85 -0.75 -34.68
C ALA A 216 -11.73 -1.22 -36.13
#